data_9d1770167f441deba4232d36bff7c84e
#
_entry.id   9d1770167f441deba4232d36bff7c84e
#
_cell.length_a   1.000
_cell.length_b   1.000
_cell.length_c   1.000
_cell.angle_alpha   90.00
_cell.angle_beta   90.00
_cell.angle_gamma   90.00
#
_symmetry.space_group_name_H-M   'P 1'
#
loop_
_entity.id
_entity.type
_entity.pdbx_description
1 polymer ?
#
loop_
_entity_poly.entity_id
_entity_poly.type
_entity_poly.pdbx_seq_one_letter_code
_entity_poly.pdbx_strand_id
1 'polypeptide(L)'
;MKIVISSDIYYPMINGVAVFSRNLAAGLKKRGHKVMVIAPSITGEFSVEKDPEYGFTVARLSSNRIHVYPDQINKVPESKDFFGLKLPKLFYKNGLNVSLNCYSEVRQVLDDFEPDIIHDQTPGPVALAVFRYAKKHDIPLVSTDHAYPDNLTQQLKLPKPAKKPINSMMNKYFVSFLKRSEYATMPTEQAVADLIPNKRKPFKVPVEALSNGIDLSRFAKGQPNKEIYDKYNIPRSKPIILYVGRVDPEKSLDVLAEAFTKVAKKKQDAQLVIVGDGTAKPKLESILEKADLSEQVHFLGRVVGDDLPQIYHTGSVFAITSKTETQSIVLMEAMASGLPCVAVKAGAVHELVKNNKNGFLANPDDANSVARNILKIIDNPKLREKMSKESVARAERHDISHTLTRMEEIYQEVLANREREL
;
A
#
# COMPACT_ATOMS: atom_id res chain seq x y z
N MET A 1 3.35 3.09 26.74
CA MET A 1 1.90 3.00 26.50
C MET A 1 1.54 1.59 26.05
N LYS A 2 0.29 1.18 26.31
CA LYS A 2 -0.36 0.00 25.74
C LYS A 2 -1.15 0.45 24.50
N ILE A 3 -0.68 0.12 23.33
CA ILE A 3 -1.22 0.60 22.05
C ILE A 3 -1.86 -0.56 21.29
N VAL A 4 -3.10 -0.37 20.87
CA VAL A 4 -3.78 -1.30 19.97
C VAL A 4 -3.79 -0.71 18.55
N ILE A 5 -3.41 -1.51 17.57
CA ILE A 5 -3.55 -1.19 16.16
C ILE A 5 -4.62 -2.11 15.57
N SER A 6 -5.73 -1.56 15.08
CA SER A 6 -6.79 -2.34 14.43
C SER A 6 -6.74 -2.17 12.91
N SER A 7 -6.94 -3.27 12.18
CA SER A 7 -6.97 -3.23 10.73
C SER A 7 -7.78 -4.40 10.16
N ASP A 8 -8.69 -4.11 9.24
CA ASP A 8 -9.40 -5.14 8.48
C ASP A 8 -8.54 -5.79 7.39
N ILE A 9 -7.36 -5.20 7.11
CA ILE A 9 -6.39 -5.68 6.12
C ILE A 9 -5.01 -5.76 6.78
N TYR A 10 -4.53 -6.97 7.01
CA TYR A 10 -3.28 -7.19 7.74
C TYR A 10 -2.47 -8.36 7.17
N TYR A 11 -1.19 -8.45 7.57
CA TYR A 11 -0.30 -9.57 7.24
C TYR A 11 -0.97 -10.93 7.52
N PRO A 12 -0.82 -11.96 6.66
CA PRO A 12 0.13 -12.10 5.55
C PRO A 12 -0.31 -11.50 4.21
N MET A 13 -1.38 -10.70 4.16
CA MET A 13 -1.68 -9.95 2.94
C MET A 13 -0.58 -8.91 2.68
N ILE A 14 -0.15 -8.79 1.42
CA ILE A 14 0.90 -7.84 1.02
C ILE A 14 0.24 -6.71 0.22
N ASN A 15 -0.07 -5.63 0.92
CA ASN A 15 -0.47 -4.35 0.35
C ASN A 15 0.02 -3.21 1.24
N GLY A 16 -0.12 -1.95 0.78
CA GLY A 16 0.41 -0.80 1.50
C GLY A 16 -0.10 -0.66 2.94
N VAL A 17 -1.39 -0.95 3.18
CA VAL A 17 -1.99 -0.86 4.53
C VAL A 17 -1.42 -1.92 5.45
N ALA A 18 -1.37 -3.18 5.00
CA ALA A 18 -0.85 -4.28 5.80
C ALA A 18 0.64 -4.10 6.15
N VAL A 19 1.44 -3.64 5.17
CA VAL A 19 2.86 -3.33 5.37
C VAL A 19 3.03 -2.19 6.36
N PHE A 20 2.30 -1.08 6.19
CA PHE A 20 2.36 0.04 7.11
C PHE A 20 1.95 -0.35 8.54
N SER A 21 0.79 -1.00 8.70
CA SER A 21 0.28 -1.41 10.02
C SER A 21 1.27 -2.31 10.77
N ARG A 22 1.92 -3.23 10.05
CA ARG A 22 2.94 -4.12 10.63
C ARG A 22 4.21 -3.37 10.99
N ASN A 23 4.69 -2.47 10.12
CA ASN A 23 5.87 -1.64 10.37
C ASN A 23 5.65 -0.67 11.54
N LEU A 24 4.45 -0.07 11.63
CA LEU A 24 4.07 0.77 12.76
C LEU A 24 4.09 -0.01 14.08
N ALA A 25 3.47 -1.20 14.11
CA ALA A 25 3.48 -2.06 15.28
C ALA A 25 4.89 -2.47 15.72
N ALA A 26 5.73 -2.87 14.75
CA ALA A 26 7.11 -3.25 14.99
C ALA A 26 7.95 -2.07 15.52
N GLY A 27 7.82 -0.90 14.90
CA GLY A 27 8.52 0.31 15.29
C GLY A 27 8.15 0.79 16.68
N LEU A 28 6.86 0.83 17.01
CA LEU A 28 6.37 1.20 18.35
C LEU A 28 6.83 0.21 19.41
N LYS A 29 6.80 -1.09 19.12
CA LYS A 29 7.36 -2.11 20.03
C LYS A 29 8.84 -1.92 20.27
N LYS A 30 9.62 -1.66 19.21
CA LYS A 30 11.07 -1.38 19.32
C LYS A 30 11.36 -0.15 20.18
N ARG A 31 10.44 0.81 20.23
CA ARG A 31 10.50 2.01 21.07
C ARG A 31 9.98 1.79 22.51
N GLY A 32 9.68 0.55 22.90
CA GLY A 32 9.34 0.17 24.27
C GLY A 32 7.85 0.18 24.60
N HIS A 33 6.96 0.39 23.62
CA HIS A 33 5.52 0.28 23.84
C HIS A 33 5.06 -1.19 23.91
N LYS A 34 3.99 -1.46 24.66
CA LYS A 34 3.25 -2.72 24.56
C LYS A 34 2.28 -2.60 23.41
N VAL A 35 2.45 -3.42 22.37
CA VAL A 35 1.66 -3.33 21.15
C VAL A 35 0.87 -4.61 20.92
N MET A 36 -0.42 -4.45 20.61
CA MET A 36 -1.31 -5.50 20.12
C MET A 36 -1.89 -5.08 18.76
N VAL A 37 -1.90 -5.99 17.81
CA VAL A 37 -2.63 -5.83 16.55
C VAL A 37 -3.91 -6.64 16.61
N ILE A 38 -5.02 -6.06 16.15
CA ILE A 38 -6.31 -6.75 15.99
C ILE A 38 -6.64 -6.79 14.49
N ALA A 39 -6.83 -8.01 13.97
CA ALA A 39 -7.07 -8.22 12.54
C ALA A 39 -7.90 -9.48 12.28
N PRO A 40 -8.53 -9.62 11.10
CA PRO A 40 -9.23 -10.84 10.73
C PRO A 40 -8.30 -12.06 10.71
N SER A 41 -8.83 -13.20 11.11
CA SER A 41 -8.14 -14.49 11.01
C SER A 41 -7.95 -14.91 9.55
N ILE A 42 -6.84 -15.56 9.26
CA ILE A 42 -6.58 -16.17 7.94
C ILE A 42 -7.11 -17.61 7.85
N THR A 43 -7.32 -18.24 8.99
CA THR A 43 -7.88 -19.61 9.09
C THR A 43 -9.39 -19.61 9.26
N GLY A 44 -9.98 -18.46 9.60
CA GLY A 44 -11.39 -18.31 9.95
C GLY A 44 -11.66 -18.37 11.46
N GLU A 45 -10.76 -18.94 12.25
CA GLU A 45 -10.93 -19.12 13.68
C GLU A 45 -10.25 -18.04 14.50
N PHE A 46 -10.81 -17.75 15.69
CA PHE A 46 -10.19 -16.83 16.66
C PHE A 46 -8.89 -17.42 17.21
N SER A 47 -7.86 -16.60 17.28
CA SER A 47 -6.59 -16.94 17.93
C SER A 47 -5.83 -15.71 18.41
N VAL A 48 -4.94 -15.91 19.38
CA VAL A 48 -3.99 -14.88 19.81
C VAL A 48 -2.58 -15.46 19.64
N GLU A 49 -1.79 -14.80 18.83
CA GLU A 49 -0.45 -15.25 18.42
C GLU A 49 0.60 -14.15 18.61
N LYS A 50 1.85 -14.47 18.39
CA LYS A 50 2.93 -13.48 18.31
C LYS A 50 3.31 -13.29 16.85
N ASP A 51 3.57 -12.03 16.44
CA ASP A 51 4.20 -11.79 15.14
C ASP A 51 5.52 -12.56 15.08
N PRO A 52 5.75 -13.38 14.04
CA PRO A 52 6.88 -14.32 14.00
C PRO A 52 8.25 -13.62 13.93
N GLU A 53 8.29 -12.39 13.42
CA GLU A 53 9.53 -11.63 13.24
C GLU A 53 9.74 -10.62 14.37
N TYR A 54 8.69 -9.92 14.76
CA TYR A 54 8.79 -8.81 15.72
C TYR A 54 8.27 -9.14 17.10
N GLY A 55 7.51 -10.23 17.29
CA GLY A 55 7.07 -10.78 18.57
C GLY A 55 6.05 -9.92 19.34
N PHE A 56 5.42 -8.91 18.74
CA PHE A 56 4.24 -8.26 19.34
C PHE A 56 3.01 -9.18 19.25
N THR A 57 1.97 -8.87 20.03
CA THR A 57 0.76 -9.70 20.06
C THR A 57 -0.14 -9.40 18.85
N VAL A 58 -0.68 -10.43 18.23
CA VAL A 58 -1.69 -10.34 17.15
C VAL A 58 -2.93 -11.12 17.58
N ALA A 59 -4.05 -10.45 17.75
CA ALA A 59 -5.35 -11.06 17.94
C ALA A 59 -6.04 -11.23 16.58
N ARG A 60 -6.24 -12.49 16.19
CA ARG A 60 -6.93 -12.89 14.96
C ARG A 60 -8.39 -13.14 15.27
N LEU A 61 -9.26 -12.27 14.80
CA LEU A 61 -10.70 -12.39 15.02
C LEU A 61 -11.32 -13.41 14.06
N SER A 62 -12.29 -14.17 14.50
CA SER A 62 -13.05 -15.09 13.66
C SER A 62 -13.53 -14.37 12.39
N SER A 63 -13.32 -14.99 11.26
CA SER A 63 -13.58 -14.37 9.98
C SER A 63 -14.22 -15.31 8.97
N ASN A 64 -14.94 -14.73 8.02
CA ASN A 64 -15.40 -15.42 6.83
C ASN A 64 -14.60 -14.91 5.64
N ARG A 65 -14.20 -15.82 4.76
CA ARG A 65 -13.50 -15.47 3.54
C ARG A 65 -14.48 -14.97 2.49
N ILE A 66 -14.35 -13.69 2.13
CA ILE A 66 -15.06 -13.10 1.01
C ILE A 66 -14.09 -12.99 -0.16
N HIS A 67 -14.41 -13.60 -1.29
CA HIS A 67 -13.55 -13.62 -2.46
C HIS A 67 -13.63 -12.30 -3.25
N VAL A 68 -13.01 -11.24 -2.73
CA VAL A 68 -12.97 -9.90 -3.35
C VAL A 68 -11.56 -9.50 -3.80
N TYR A 69 -10.53 -10.19 -3.33
CA TYR A 69 -9.11 -9.91 -3.63
C TYR A 69 -8.43 -11.08 -4.35
N PRO A 70 -7.41 -10.82 -5.21
CA PRO A 70 -6.65 -11.89 -5.88
C PRO A 70 -6.10 -12.88 -4.87
N ASP A 71 -6.58 -14.10 -4.98
CA ASP A 71 -6.16 -15.18 -4.10
C ASP A 71 -4.83 -15.75 -4.54
N GLN A 72 -3.95 -15.93 -3.59
CA GLN A 72 -2.65 -16.54 -3.80
C GLN A 72 -2.57 -17.93 -3.19
N ILE A 73 -3.69 -18.49 -2.76
CA ILE A 73 -3.77 -19.85 -2.23
C ILE A 73 -4.65 -20.65 -3.18
N ASN A 74 -4.03 -21.59 -3.89
CA ASN A 74 -4.70 -22.57 -4.75
C ASN A 74 -5.59 -23.50 -3.91
N LYS A 75 -6.88 -23.32 -3.96
CA LYS A 75 -8.05 -24.16 -3.76
C LYS A 75 -9.17 -23.41 -3.03
N VAL A 76 -10.18 -23.04 -3.80
CA VAL A 76 -11.41 -22.41 -3.30
C VAL A 76 -12.48 -23.50 -3.16
N PRO A 77 -13.12 -23.67 -2.00
CA PRO A 77 -14.36 -24.44 -1.90
C PRO A 77 -15.53 -23.66 -2.53
N GLU A 78 -16.42 -24.38 -3.21
CA GLU A 78 -17.62 -23.80 -3.83
C GLU A 78 -18.56 -23.17 -2.80
N SER A 79 -19.04 -21.97 -3.12
CA SER A 79 -20.10 -21.12 -2.56
C SER A 79 -20.81 -21.50 -1.26
N LYS A 80 -20.83 -20.59 -0.29
CA LYS A 80 -21.88 -20.49 0.73
C LYS A 80 -22.61 -19.15 0.62
N ASP A 81 -23.94 -19.19 0.75
CA ASP A 81 -24.80 -18.01 0.77
C ASP A 81 -24.51 -17.14 1.98
N PHE A 82 -24.29 -15.84 1.74
CA PHE A 82 -24.02 -14.87 2.79
C PHE A 82 -25.32 -14.09 3.07
N PHE A 83 -25.96 -14.33 4.20
CA PHE A 83 -27.23 -13.71 4.62
C PHE A 83 -28.36 -13.80 3.57
N GLY A 84 -28.47 -14.90 2.81
CA GLY A 84 -29.50 -15.06 1.79
C GLY A 84 -29.34 -14.19 0.54
N LEU A 85 -28.25 -13.43 0.43
CA LEU A 85 -27.92 -12.64 -0.75
C LEU A 85 -26.93 -13.42 -1.63
N LYS A 86 -27.36 -13.77 -2.84
CA LYS A 86 -26.46 -14.29 -3.89
C LYS A 86 -25.56 -13.15 -4.38
N LEU A 87 -24.38 -13.00 -3.79
CA LEU A 87 -23.38 -12.06 -4.29
C LEU A 87 -22.93 -12.50 -5.70
N PRO A 88 -22.75 -11.56 -6.66
CA PRO A 88 -22.28 -11.90 -8.00
C PRO A 88 -20.96 -12.68 -7.94
N LYS A 89 -20.76 -13.67 -8.82
CA LYS A 89 -19.53 -14.49 -8.92
C LYS A 89 -18.22 -13.67 -8.99
N LEU A 90 -18.33 -12.38 -9.32
CA LEU A 90 -17.23 -11.42 -9.33
C LEU A 90 -16.61 -11.21 -7.96
N PHE A 91 -17.38 -11.35 -6.87
CA PHE A 91 -16.91 -11.23 -5.50
C PHE A 91 -16.14 -12.45 -4.99
N TYR A 92 -16.21 -13.58 -5.71
CA TYR A 92 -15.66 -14.86 -5.27
C TYR A 92 -14.24 -15.18 -5.78
N LYS A 93 -13.67 -14.37 -6.68
CA LYS A 93 -12.37 -14.67 -7.28
C LYS A 93 -11.17 -14.17 -6.46
N ASN A 94 -11.38 -13.27 -5.51
CA ASN A 94 -10.33 -12.58 -4.79
C ASN A 94 -10.66 -12.59 -3.29
N GLY A 95 -9.87 -13.25 -2.47
CA GLY A 95 -10.20 -13.47 -1.06
C GLY A 95 -9.81 -12.33 -0.13
N LEU A 96 -10.79 -11.78 0.60
CA LEU A 96 -10.60 -10.93 1.77
C LEU A 96 -11.23 -11.63 2.96
N ASN A 97 -10.50 -11.77 4.06
CA ASN A 97 -11.06 -12.26 5.32
C ASN A 97 -11.77 -11.11 6.03
N VAL A 98 -13.04 -11.31 6.37
CA VAL A 98 -13.88 -10.27 7.00
C VAL A 98 -14.49 -10.82 8.29
N SER A 99 -14.29 -10.07 9.39
CA SER A 99 -14.82 -10.40 10.72
C SER A 99 -16.06 -9.57 11.01
N LEU A 100 -17.25 -10.13 10.78
CA LEU A 100 -18.51 -9.36 10.89
C LEU A 100 -19.05 -9.27 12.31
N ASN A 101 -19.08 -10.34 13.07
CA ASN A 101 -19.64 -10.40 14.44
C ASN A 101 -18.55 -10.55 15.50
N CYS A 102 -17.49 -9.76 15.39
CA CYS A 102 -16.28 -9.93 16.18
C CYS A 102 -16.26 -9.16 17.52
N TYR A 103 -17.37 -8.49 17.91
CA TYR A 103 -17.37 -7.64 19.11
C TYR A 103 -17.05 -8.40 20.42
N SER A 104 -17.53 -9.63 20.58
CA SER A 104 -17.24 -10.44 21.77
C SER A 104 -15.75 -10.77 21.90
N GLU A 105 -15.12 -11.11 20.78
CA GLU A 105 -13.68 -11.41 20.71
C GLU A 105 -12.84 -10.14 20.91
N VAL A 106 -13.24 -9.02 20.27
CA VAL A 106 -12.62 -7.71 20.50
C VAL A 106 -12.70 -7.33 21.97
N ARG A 107 -13.86 -7.50 22.63
CA ARG A 107 -14.02 -7.25 24.05
C ARG A 107 -13.08 -8.12 24.88
N GLN A 108 -13.05 -9.43 24.63
CA GLN A 108 -12.21 -10.36 25.35
C GLN A 108 -10.73 -9.92 25.32
N VAL A 109 -10.18 -9.64 24.12
CA VAL A 109 -8.76 -9.30 24.01
C VAL A 109 -8.44 -7.89 24.54
N LEU A 110 -9.38 -6.95 24.47
CA LEU A 110 -9.19 -5.60 24.98
C LEU A 110 -9.38 -5.49 26.48
N ASP A 111 -10.31 -6.28 27.08
CA ASP A 111 -10.46 -6.38 28.55
C ASP A 111 -9.18 -6.91 29.18
N ASP A 112 -8.49 -7.88 28.54
CA ASP A 112 -7.22 -8.44 29.03
C ASP A 112 -6.03 -7.50 28.78
N PHE A 113 -6.04 -6.78 27.66
CA PHE A 113 -4.92 -5.92 27.26
C PHE A 113 -4.95 -4.54 27.94
N GLU A 114 -6.15 -3.98 28.19
CA GLU A 114 -6.38 -2.65 28.78
C GLU A 114 -5.57 -1.56 28.05
N PRO A 115 -5.92 -1.22 26.81
CA PRO A 115 -5.15 -0.25 26.00
C PRO A 115 -5.29 1.17 26.54
N ASP A 116 -4.19 1.93 26.49
CA ASP A 116 -4.19 3.38 26.73
C ASP A 116 -4.78 4.13 25.53
N ILE A 117 -4.55 3.61 24.33
CA ILE A 117 -4.98 4.21 23.08
C ILE A 117 -5.19 3.16 21.99
N ILE A 118 -6.14 3.41 21.08
CA ILE A 118 -6.41 2.57 19.92
C ILE A 118 -6.17 3.37 18.64
N HIS A 119 -5.46 2.77 17.68
CA HIS A 119 -5.18 3.34 16.38
C HIS A 119 -5.75 2.45 15.27
N ASP A 120 -6.80 2.92 14.63
CA ASP A 120 -7.44 2.22 13.51
C ASP A 120 -6.81 2.56 12.16
N GLN A 121 -6.70 1.55 11.28
CA GLN A 121 -6.04 1.67 9.97
C GLN A 121 -7.00 1.52 8.78
N THR A 122 -8.21 1.04 9.02
CA THR A 122 -9.14 0.72 7.92
C THR A 122 -10.60 0.87 8.38
N PRO A 123 -11.45 1.52 7.59
CA PRO A 123 -12.86 1.72 7.93
C PRO A 123 -13.70 0.46 7.65
N GLY A 124 -13.49 -0.61 8.39
CA GLY A 124 -14.17 -1.90 8.21
C GLY A 124 -14.90 -2.43 9.44
N PRO A 125 -15.38 -3.69 9.41
CA PRO A 125 -16.10 -4.30 10.51
C PRO A 125 -15.29 -4.43 11.81
N VAL A 126 -13.98 -4.71 11.72
CA VAL A 126 -13.08 -4.74 12.89
C VAL A 126 -13.06 -3.37 13.57
N ALA A 127 -12.87 -2.30 12.78
CA ALA A 127 -12.89 -0.95 13.30
C ALA A 127 -14.21 -0.59 13.96
N LEU A 128 -15.36 -1.01 13.41
CA LEU A 128 -16.68 -0.78 14.04
C LEU A 128 -16.78 -1.44 15.41
N ALA A 129 -16.29 -2.68 15.55
CA ALA A 129 -16.28 -3.40 16.81
C ALA A 129 -15.34 -2.72 17.83
N VAL A 130 -14.17 -2.33 17.39
CA VAL A 130 -13.17 -1.62 18.21
C VAL A 130 -13.69 -0.25 18.65
N PHE A 131 -14.31 0.52 17.74
CA PHE A 131 -14.91 1.83 18.06
C PHE A 131 -16.04 1.71 19.11
N ARG A 132 -16.88 0.66 18.98
CA ARG A 132 -17.92 0.40 19.98
C ARG A 132 -17.32 0.13 21.37
N TYR A 133 -16.23 -0.64 21.42
CA TYR A 133 -15.53 -0.92 22.67
C TYR A 133 -14.90 0.35 23.24
N ALA A 134 -14.14 1.08 22.43
CA ALA A 134 -13.47 2.31 22.82
C ALA A 134 -14.44 3.34 23.39
N LYS A 135 -15.58 3.56 22.73
CA LYS A 135 -16.64 4.46 23.20
C LYS A 135 -17.24 4.02 24.54
N LYS A 136 -17.42 2.69 24.76
CA LYS A 136 -17.99 2.17 26.00
C LYS A 136 -17.04 2.30 27.19
N HIS A 137 -15.74 2.17 26.95
CA HIS A 137 -14.70 2.16 27.98
C HIS A 137 -13.90 3.46 28.04
N ASP A 138 -14.36 4.48 27.29
CA ASP A 138 -13.76 5.80 27.24
C ASP A 138 -12.28 5.81 26.81
N ILE A 139 -11.91 4.94 25.87
CA ILE A 139 -10.55 4.83 25.35
C ILE A 139 -10.37 5.73 24.11
N PRO A 140 -9.31 6.56 24.05
CA PRO A 140 -9.07 7.45 22.93
C PRO A 140 -8.75 6.70 21.63
N LEU A 141 -9.18 7.30 20.51
CA LEU A 141 -9.05 6.76 19.17
C LEU A 141 -8.25 7.68 18.28
N VAL A 142 -7.30 7.11 17.54
CA VAL A 142 -6.64 7.71 16.39
C VAL A 142 -7.01 6.89 15.16
N SER A 143 -7.17 7.52 14.00
CA SER A 143 -7.43 6.80 12.74
C SER A 143 -6.48 7.24 11.66
N THR A 144 -5.95 6.29 10.88
CA THR A 144 -5.24 6.56 9.62
C THR A 144 -6.06 6.02 8.46
N ASP A 145 -6.41 6.87 7.50
CA ASP A 145 -7.09 6.40 6.28
C ASP A 145 -6.11 6.27 5.12
N HIS A 146 -6.05 5.07 4.56
CA HIS A 146 -5.16 4.71 3.46
C HIS A 146 -5.91 4.56 2.13
N ALA A 147 -7.22 4.67 2.13
CA ALA A 147 -8.03 4.24 1.01
C ALA A 147 -8.54 5.42 0.17
N TYR A 148 -8.50 5.23 -1.17
CA TYR A 148 -9.34 5.99 -2.08
C TYR A 148 -10.57 5.17 -2.47
N PRO A 149 -11.78 5.75 -2.44
CA PRO A 149 -12.98 5.09 -2.95
C PRO A 149 -12.85 4.58 -4.38
N ASP A 150 -12.09 5.31 -5.21
CA ASP A 150 -11.80 4.92 -6.59
C ASP A 150 -11.07 3.58 -6.69
N ASN A 151 -10.21 3.24 -5.73
CA ASN A 151 -9.52 1.94 -5.71
C ASN A 151 -10.50 0.78 -5.60
N LEU A 152 -11.52 0.91 -4.74
CA LEU A 152 -12.52 -0.13 -4.55
C LEU A 152 -13.50 -0.22 -5.73
N THR A 153 -13.97 0.91 -6.24
CA THR A 153 -14.92 0.93 -7.37
C THR A 153 -14.29 0.50 -8.69
N GLN A 154 -12.98 0.64 -8.87
CA GLN A 154 -12.26 0.08 -10.01
C GLN A 154 -12.20 -1.44 -9.94
N GLN A 155 -11.94 -2.00 -8.76
CA GLN A 155 -11.92 -3.45 -8.55
C GLN A 155 -13.29 -4.09 -8.77
N LEU A 156 -14.38 -3.41 -8.37
CA LEU A 156 -15.75 -3.88 -8.54
C LEU A 156 -16.22 -3.84 -10.01
N LYS A 157 -15.41 -3.36 -10.97
CA LYS A 157 -15.77 -3.25 -12.41
C LYS A 157 -17.13 -2.61 -12.64
N LEU A 158 -17.50 -1.63 -11.83
CA LEU A 158 -18.79 -0.96 -11.92
C LEU A 158 -18.96 -0.20 -13.25
N PRO A 159 -20.18 -0.13 -13.80
CA PRO A 159 -20.49 0.74 -14.94
C PRO A 159 -20.11 2.20 -14.64
N LYS A 160 -19.60 2.92 -15.64
CA LYS A 160 -19.18 4.32 -15.48
C LYS A 160 -20.19 5.23 -14.75
N PRO A 161 -21.52 5.18 -15.06
CA PRO A 161 -22.49 6.04 -14.37
C PRO A 161 -22.66 5.70 -12.89
N ALA A 162 -22.44 4.44 -12.47
CA ALA A 162 -22.57 4.01 -11.08
C ALA A 162 -21.35 4.38 -10.21
N LYS A 163 -20.19 4.62 -10.80
CA LYS A 163 -18.96 4.90 -10.04
C LYS A 163 -19.06 6.18 -9.22
N LYS A 164 -19.52 7.26 -9.82
CA LYS A 164 -19.57 8.57 -9.15
C LYS A 164 -20.47 8.59 -7.89
N PRO A 165 -21.72 8.13 -7.92
CA PRO A 165 -22.54 8.07 -6.72
C PRO A 165 -21.99 7.12 -5.66
N ILE A 166 -21.44 5.97 -6.05
CA ILE A 166 -20.84 5.00 -5.12
C ILE A 166 -19.60 5.60 -4.46
N ASN A 167 -18.71 6.23 -5.21
CA ASN A 167 -17.55 6.93 -4.63
C ASN A 167 -17.96 8.03 -3.66
N SER A 168 -19.02 8.79 -3.98
CA SER A 168 -19.54 9.83 -3.09
C SER A 168 -20.09 9.23 -1.78
N MET A 169 -20.78 8.11 -1.86
CA MET A 169 -21.29 7.39 -0.68
C MET A 169 -20.13 6.85 0.17
N MET A 170 -19.12 6.26 -0.46
CA MET A 170 -17.94 5.74 0.23
C MET A 170 -17.12 6.85 0.87
N ASN A 171 -16.94 8.00 0.20
CA ASN A 171 -16.30 9.17 0.81
C ASN A 171 -17.03 9.61 2.09
N LYS A 172 -18.36 9.69 2.06
CA LYS A 172 -19.14 10.03 3.25
C LYS A 172 -18.94 9.00 4.36
N TYR A 173 -18.87 7.73 4.01
CA TYR A 173 -18.62 6.64 4.95
C TYR A 173 -17.23 6.77 5.60
N PHE A 174 -16.15 6.96 4.82
CA PHE A 174 -14.79 7.14 5.32
C PHE A 174 -14.67 8.39 6.19
N VAL A 175 -15.23 9.52 5.74
CA VAL A 175 -15.32 10.74 6.55
C VAL A 175 -16.06 10.50 7.87
N SER A 176 -17.11 9.66 7.88
CA SER A 176 -17.84 9.33 9.11
C SER A 176 -17.01 8.51 10.09
N PHE A 177 -16.07 7.70 9.59
CA PHE A 177 -15.10 6.97 10.39
C PHE A 177 -14.11 7.92 11.06
N LEU A 178 -13.46 8.77 10.29
CA LEU A 178 -12.50 9.75 10.82
C LEU A 178 -13.11 10.65 11.89
N LYS A 179 -14.40 10.99 11.76
CA LYS A 179 -15.13 11.80 12.76
C LYS A 179 -15.37 11.11 14.11
N ARG A 180 -15.08 9.83 14.23
CA ARG A 180 -15.20 9.07 15.49
C ARG A 180 -13.92 9.07 16.31
N SER A 181 -12.83 9.56 15.71
CA SER A 181 -11.51 9.65 16.33
C SER A 181 -11.27 11.02 16.93
N GLU A 182 -10.37 11.13 17.87
CA GLU A 182 -9.86 12.39 18.41
C GLU A 182 -8.80 13.02 17.52
N TYR A 183 -8.10 12.19 16.72
CA TYR A 183 -7.11 12.61 15.73
C TYR A 183 -7.14 11.69 14.51
N ALA A 184 -6.91 12.24 13.33
CA ALA A 184 -6.84 11.46 12.11
C ALA A 184 -5.59 11.81 11.29
N THR A 185 -5.04 10.81 10.61
CA THR A 185 -3.94 11.00 9.67
C THR A 185 -4.27 10.41 8.30
N MET A 186 -3.62 10.92 7.28
CA MET A 186 -3.65 10.38 5.92
C MET A 186 -2.25 10.43 5.33
N PRO A 187 -1.89 9.54 4.39
CA PRO A 187 -0.48 9.40 3.98
C PRO A 187 0.08 10.58 3.18
N THR A 188 -0.78 11.45 2.63
CA THR A 188 -0.37 12.58 1.78
C THR A 188 -1.31 13.77 1.88
N GLU A 189 -0.82 14.98 1.56
CA GLU A 189 -1.63 16.19 1.47
C GLU A 189 -2.75 16.07 0.43
N GLN A 190 -2.45 15.40 -0.70
CA GLN A 190 -3.45 15.14 -1.73
C GLN A 190 -4.59 14.26 -1.20
N ALA A 191 -4.26 13.24 -0.40
CA ALA A 191 -5.27 12.36 0.21
C ALA A 191 -6.19 13.14 1.16
N VAL A 192 -5.62 14.03 1.99
CA VAL A 192 -6.40 14.93 2.86
C VAL A 192 -7.30 15.83 2.02
N ALA A 193 -6.77 16.45 0.96
CA ALA A 193 -7.52 17.35 0.10
C ALA A 193 -8.67 16.66 -0.66
N ASP A 194 -8.46 15.42 -1.08
CA ASP A 194 -9.46 14.64 -1.83
C ASP A 194 -10.61 14.15 -0.92
N LEU A 195 -10.29 13.74 0.31
CA LEU A 195 -11.30 13.23 1.23
C LEU A 195 -12.09 14.35 1.91
N ILE A 196 -11.44 15.48 2.20
CA ILE A 196 -12.01 16.62 2.92
C ILE A 196 -12.02 17.88 2.00
N PRO A 197 -12.73 17.86 0.87
CA PRO A 197 -12.65 18.93 -0.13
C PRO A 197 -13.31 20.23 0.32
N ASN A 198 -14.16 20.20 1.33
CA ASN A 198 -14.96 21.36 1.73
C ASN A 198 -14.34 22.11 2.92
N LYS A 199 -13.40 23.00 2.63
CA LYS A 199 -12.79 23.91 3.62
C LYS A 199 -13.78 24.88 4.31
N ARG A 200 -15.03 25.00 3.81
CA ARG A 200 -16.05 25.90 4.40
C ARG A 200 -16.79 25.29 5.58
N LYS A 201 -16.74 23.97 5.76
CA LYS A 201 -17.26 23.31 6.95
C LYS A 201 -16.08 22.76 7.75
N PRO A 202 -15.79 23.32 8.94
CA PRO A 202 -14.67 22.87 9.72
C PRO A 202 -14.82 21.37 10.04
N PHE A 203 -13.81 20.60 9.71
CA PHE A 203 -13.69 19.24 10.17
C PHE A 203 -13.25 19.36 11.63
N LYS A 204 -14.08 18.85 12.57
CA LYS A 204 -13.83 19.05 14.00
C LYS A 204 -12.62 18.25 14.51
N VAL A 205 -12.33 17.12 13.86
CA VAL A 205 -11.19 16.29 14.21
C VAL A 205 -9.93 16.86 13.54
N PRO A 206 -8.83 17.04 14.25
CA PRO A 206 -7.55 17.37 13.63
C PRO A 206 -7.18 16.31 12.59
N VAL A 207 -6.81 16.74 11.38
CA VAL A 207 -6.37 15.85 10.30
C VAL A 207 -5.04 16.32 9.77
N GLU A 208 -4.07 15.42 9.73
CA GLU A 208 -2.70 15.69 9.30
C GLU A 208 -2.27 14.75 8.17
N ALA A 209 -1.51 15.27 7.22
CA ALA A 209 -0.80 14.44 6.25
C ALA A 209 0.48 13.88 6.88
N LEU A 210 0.49 12.58 7.14
CA LEU A 210 1.63 11.90 7.74
C LEU A 210 2.04 10.70 6.85
N SER A 211 3.25 10.76 6.31
CA SER A 211 3.78 9.69 5.46
C SER A 211 3.74 8.34 6.17
N ASN A 212 3.42 7.27 5.41
CA ASN A 212 3.52 5.91 5.92
C ASN A 212 4.96 5.54 6.33
N GLY A 213 5.95 6.21 5.76
CA GLY A 213 7.35 5.92 6.00
C GLY A 213 7.82 4.59 5.40
N ILE A 214 9.11 4.49 5.23
CA ILE A 214 9.80 3.26 4.85
C ILE A 214 11.06 3.09 5.70
N ASP A 215 11.52 1.86 5.86
CA ASP A 215 12.81 1.57 6.47
C ASP A 215 13.94 1.90 5.47
N LEU A 216 14.51 3.08 5.59
CA LEU A 216 15.60 3.53 4.73
C LEU A 216 16.84 2.66 4.85
N SER A 217 17.11 2.07 6.02
CA SER A 217 18.30 1.23 6.21
C SER A 217 18.22 -0.02 5.36
N ARG A 218 17.01 -0.56 5.19
CA ARG A 218 16.75 -1.74 4.36
C ARG A 218 16.83 -1.45 2.87
N PHE A 219 16.38 -0.28 2.43
CA PHE A 219 16.34 0.11 1.02
C PHE A 219 17.41 1.11 0.63
N ALA A 220 18.46 1.29 1.46
CA ALA A 220 19.57 2.19 1.15
C ALA A 220 20.17 1.90 -0.23
N LYS A 221 20.55 2.98 -0.95
CA LYS A 221 21.24 2.85 -2.25
C LYS A 221 22.46 1.94 -2.12
N GLY A 222 22.54 0.92 -2.97
CA GLY A 222 23.59 -0.09 -2.96
C GLY A 222 23.92 -0.62 -4.34
N GLN A 223 24.70 -1.68 -4.35
CA GLN A 223 24.94 -2.48 -5.55
C GLN A 223 24.30 -3.85 -5.36
N PRO A 224 23.69 -4.41 -6.40
CA PRO A 224 23.09 -5.73 -6.29
C PRO A 224 24.15 -6.79 -6.11
N ASN A 225 23.88 -7.78 -5.26
CA ASN A 225 24.66 -9.00 -5.19
C ASN A 225 24.62 -9.73 -6.54
N LYS A 226 25.76 -10.28 -6.97
CA LYS A 226 25.82 -11.03 -8.24
C LYS A 226 24.86 -12.21 -8.27
N GLU A 227 24.64 -12.87 -7.14
CA GLU A 227 23.76 -14.01 -7.01
C GLU A 227 22.29 -13.69 -7.32
N ILE A 228 21.85 -12.44 -7.11
CA ILE A 228 20.47 -12.04 -7.37
C ILE A 228 20.11 -12.14 -8.85
N TYR A 229 21.05 -11.83 -9.74
CA TYR A 229 20.85 -11.93 -11.18
C TYR A 229 20.66 -13.38 -11.63
N ASP A 230 21.48 -14.30 -11.07
CA ASP A 230 21.41 -15.73 -11.40
C ASP A 230 20.14 -16.36 -10.80
N LYS A 231 19.82 -16.02 -9.54
CA LYS A 231 18.65 -16.52 -8.82
C LYS A 231 17.35 -16.21 -9.54
N TYR A 232 17.23 -15.01 -10.12
CA TYR A 232 16.02 -14.54 -10.78
C TYR A 232 16.14 -14.48 -12.31
N ASN A 233 17.21 -15.01 -12.87
CA ASN A 233 17.49 -15.00 -14.32
C ASN A 233 17.36 -13.60 -14.94
N ILE A 234 17.93 -12.58 -14.26
CA ILE A 234 17.94 -11.20 -14.70
C ILE A 234 19.24 -10.95 -15.48
N PRO A 235 19.18 -10.38 -16.70
CA PRO A 235 20.38 -10.08 -17.48
C PRO A 235 21.26 -9.04 -16.80
N ARG A 236 22.55 -9.34 -16.67
CA ARG A 236 23.55 -8.39 -16.15
C ARG A 236 23.89 -7.34 -17.21
N SER A 237 24.27 -6.16 -16.77
CA SER A 237 24.84 -5.07 -17.63
C SER A 237 23.89 -4.57 -18.74
N LYS A 238 22.60 -4.82 -18.63
CA LYS A 238 21.57 -4.27 -19.54
C LYS A 238 20.73 -3.21 -18.82
N PRO A 239 20.19 -2.21 -19.54
CA PRO A 239 19.24 -1.25 -18.94
C PRO A 239 17.97 -1.97 -18.49
N ILE A 240 17.66 -1.90 -17.19
CA ILE A 240 16.48 -2.55 -16.59
C ILE A 240 15.45 -1.51 -16.21
N ILE A 241 14.26 -1.62 -16.80
CA ILE A 241 13.06 -0.94 -16.38
C ILE A 241 12.40 -1.82 -15.31
N LEU A 242 12.33 -1.34 -14.08
CA LEU A 242 11.80 -2.10 -12.95
C LEU A 242 10.39 -1.65 -12.58
N TYR A 243 9.51 -2.60 -12.37
CA TYR A 243 8.24 -2.44 -11.69
C TYR A 243 8.17 -3.38 -10.51
N VAL A 244 7.68 -2.88 -9.37
CA VAL A 244 7.40 -3.66 -8.17
C VAL A 244 5.98 -3.34 -7.71
N GLY A 245 5.16 -4.36 -7.47
CA GLY A 245 3.80 -4.18 -6.98
C GLY A 245 2.84 -5.24 -7.48
N ARG A 246 1.58 -5.15 -7.08
CA ARG A 246 0.53 -6.06 -7.56
C ARG A 246 0.31 -5.90 -9.07
N VAL A 247 0.14 -7.02 -9.76
CA VAL A 247 -0.12 -7.05 -11.21
C VAL A 247 -1.63 -7.12 -11.44
N ASP A 248 -2.34 -6.08 -11.01
CA ASP A 248 -3.79 -5.97 -11.10
C ASP A 248 -4.22 -4.82 -12.02
N PRO A 249 -5.47 -4.84 -12.54
CA PRO A 249 -5.95 -3.86 -13.54
C PRO A 249 -5.82 -2.39 -13.10
N GLU A 250 -5.99 -2.09 -11.79
CA GLU A 250 -5.88 -0.72 -11.28
C GLU A 250 -4.45 -0.16 -11.36
N LYS A 251 -3.44 -1.02 -11.54
CA LYS A 251 -2.05 -0.58 -11.72
C LYS A 251 -1.73 -0.16 -13.16
N SER A 252 -2.68 -0.36 -14.09
CA SER A 252 -2.58 0.05 -15.50
C SER A 252 -1.28 -0.38 -16.18
N LEU A 253 -0.82 -1.62 -15.89
CA LEU A 253 0.44 -2.15 -16.43
C LEU A 253 0.41 -2.43 -17.93
N ASP A 254 -0.76 -2.48 -18.55
CA ASP A 254 -0.91 -2.49 -19.99
C ASP A 254 -0.27 -1.24 -20.63
N VAL A 255 -0.40 -0.06 -19.99
CA VAL A 255 0.27 1.17 -20.44
C VAL A 255 1.79 1.03 -20.33
N LEU A 256 2.32 0.35 -19.29
CA LEU A 256 3.75 0.08 -19.16
C LEU A 256 4.24 -0.92 -20.21
N ALA A 257 3.48 -1.98 -20.49
CA ALA A 257 3.81 -2.95 -21.53
C ALA A 257 3.85 -2.31 -22.92
N GLU A 258 2.85 -1.48 -23.26
CA GLU A 258 2.84 -0.72 -24.50
C GLU A 258 4.00 0.30 -24.57
N ALA A 259 4.34 0.94 -23.46
CA ALA A 259 5.49 1.84 -23.37
C ALA A 259 6.80 1.06 -23.58
N PHE A 260 6.94 -0.11 -22.96
CA PHE A 260 8.12 -0.95 -23.13
C PHE A 260 8.29 -1.42 -24.58
N THR A 261 7.21 -1.78 -25.28
CA THR A 261 7.27 -2.09 -26.73
C THR A 261 7.90 -0.95 -27.54
N LYS A 262 7.64 0.30 -27.17
CA LYS A 262 8.23 1.47 -27.85
C LYS A 262 9.68 1.72 -27.42
N VAL A 263 10.03 1.40 -26.18
CA VAL A 263 11.40 1.46 -25.66
C VAL A 263 12.26 0.42 -26.37
N ALA A 264 11.83 -0.84 -26.41
CA ALA A 264 12.56 -1.95 -27.01
C ALA A 264 12.89 -1.72 -28.50
N LYS A 265 11.97 -1.08 -29.27
CA LYS A 265 12.23 -0.69 -30.68
C LYS A 265 13.41 0.28 -30.82
N LYS A 266 13.70 1.11 -29.83
CA LYS A 266 14.80 2.10 -29.85
C LYS A 266 16.03 1.64 -29.09
N LYS A 267 15.85 0.78 -28.09
CA LYS A 267 16.86 0.27 -27.19
C LYS A 267 16.68 -1.25 -27.07
N GLN A 268 17.22 -1.98 -28.05
CA GLN A 268 17.02 -3.44 -28.21
C GLN A 268 17.58 -4.27 -27.07
N ASP A 269 18.52 -3.72 -26.28
CA ASP A 269 19.09 -4.38 -25.10
C ASP A 269 18.32 -4.08 -23.80
N ALA A 270 17.31 -3.20 -23.84
CA ALA A 270 16.51 -2.88 -22.66
C ALA A 270 15.70 -4.10 -22.15
N GLN A 271 15.57 -4.21 -20.83
CA GLN A 271 14.84 -5.28 -20.17
C GLN A 271 13.73 -4.71 -19.30
N LEU A 272 12.60 -5.41 -19.22
CA LEU A 272 11.51 -5.11 -18.31
C LEU A 272 11.47 -6.18 -17.22
N VAL A 273 11.64 -5.79 -15.98
CA VAL A 273 11.53 -6.67 -14.81
C VAL A 273 10.28 -6.31 -14.04
N ILE A 274 9.37 -7.28 -13.88
CA ILE A 274 8.10 -7.13 -13.17
C ILE A 274 8.13 -8.03 -11.93
N VAL A 275 8.11 -7.38 -10.76
CA VAL A 275 8.04 -8.05 -9.45
C VAL A 275 6.64 -7.94 -8.91
N GLY A 276 6.05 -9.08 -8.62
CA GLY A 276 4.70 -9.20 -8.11
C GLY A 276 3.85 -10.16 -8.92
N ASP A 277 2.62 -10.32 -8.51
CA ASP A 277 1.64 -11.18 -9.16
C ASP A 277 0.25 -10.54 -9.12
N GLY A 278 -0.66 -11.03 -9.95
CA GLY A 278 -2.02 -10.54 -10.01
C GLY A 278 -2.78 -10.90 -11.27
N THR A 279 -4.04 -10.49 -11.28
CA THR A 279 -5.03 -10.92 -12.30
C THR A 279 -4.79 -10.32 -13.68
N ALA A 280 -3.97 -9.28 -13.80
CA ALA A 280 -3.63 -8.67 -15.09
C ALA A 280 -2.45 -9.33 -15.81
N LYS A 281 -1.69 -10.24 -15.14
CA LYS A 281 -0.51 -10.88 -15.71
C LYS A 281 -0.75 -11.54 -17.07
N PRO A 282 -1.79 -12.37 -17.31
CA PRO A 282 -2.02 -12.99 -18.62
C PRO A 282 -2.25 -11.98 -19.75
N LYS A 283 -2.88 -10.83 -19.45
CA LYS A 283 -3.06 -9.76 -20.42
C LYS A 283 -1.72 -9.11 -20.79
N LEU A 284 -0.84 -8.91 -19.80
CA LEU A 284 0.50 -8.32 -20.04
C LEU A 284 1.37 -9.26 -20.87
N GLU A 285 1.39 -10.54 -20.53
CA GLU A 285 2.11 -11.57 -21.30
C GLU A 285 1.65 -11.56 -22.75
N SER A 286 0.33 -11.57 -23.00
CA SER A 286 -0.21 -11.51 -24.37
C SER A 286 0.18 -10.25 -25.15
N ILE A 287 0.26 -9.07 -24.50
CA ILE A 287 0.70 -7.83 -25.16
C ILE A 287 2.17 -7.94 -25.57
N LEU A 288 3.01 -8.47 -24.70
CA LEU A 288 4.46 -8.55 -24.89
C LEU A 288 4.86 -9.66 -25.87
N GLU A 289 4.17 -10.79 -25.84
CA GLU A 289 4.32 -11.88 -26.82
C GLU A 289 3.97 -11.43 -28.24
N LYS A 290 2.85 -10.71 -28.42
CA LYS A 290 2.45 -10.14 -29.71
C LYS A 290 3.45 -9.11 -30.26
N ALA A 291 4.27 -8.54 -29.39
CA ALA A 291 5.33 -7.61 -29.75
C ALA A 291 6.69 -8.28 -29.94
N ASP A 292 6.78 -9.62 -29.80
CA ASP A 292 8.02 -10.42 -29.87
C ASP A 292 9.07 -9.99 -28.83
N LEU A 293 8.62 -9.77 -27.59
CA LEU A 293 9.45 -9.24 -26.49
C LEU A 293 9.61 -10.22 -25.32
N SER A 294 9.20 -11.48 -25.46
CA SER A 294 9.21 -12.46 -24.38
C SER A 294 10.59 -12.65 -23.76
N GLU A 295 11.67 -12.59 -24.54
CA GLU A 295 13.06 -12.71 -24.07
C GLU A 295 13.58 -11.46 -23.32
N GLN A 296 12.87 -10.33 -23.41
CA GLN A 296 13.26 -9.09 -22.78
C GLN A 296 12.42 -8.77 -21.54
N VAL A 297 11.49 -9.66 -21.16
CA VAL A 297 10.56 -9.43 -20.04
C VAL A 297 10.67 -10.54 -19.03
N HIS A 298 10.88 -10.15 -17.78
CA HIS A 298 11.10 -11.08 -16.66
C HIS A 298 10.02 -10.90 -15.60
N PHE A 299 9.10 -11.85 -15.50
CA PHE A 299 8.10 -11.92 -14.42
C PHE A 299 8.67 -12.73 -13.26
N LEU A 300 9.12 -12.06 -12.21
CA LEU A 300 9.77 -12.71 -11.07
C LEU A 300 8.78 -13.29 -10.04
N GLY A 301 7.48 -13.02 -10.23
CA GLY A 301 6.52 -13.33 -9.19
C GLY A 301 6.76 -12.48 -7.94
N ARG A 302 6.37 -12.98 -6.80
CA ARG A 302 6.57 -12.29 -5.52
C ARG A 302 7.99 -12.44 -5.04
N VAL A 303 8.62 -11.32 -4.73
CA VAL A 303 9.91 -11.25 -4.05
C VAL A 303 9.71 -10.56 -2.71
N VAL A 304 10.19 -11.16 -1.64
CA VAL A 304 10.09 -10.68 -0.26
C VAL A 304 11.42 -10.84 0.47
N GLY A 305 11.50 -10.35 1.71
CA GLY A 305 12.72 -10.48 2.51
C GLY A 305 13.89 -9.69 1.92
N ASP A 306 15.11 -10.20 2.11
CA ASP A 306 16.35 -9.48 1.76
C ASP A 306 16.62 -9.44 0.25
N ASP A 307 15.94 -10.26 -0.53
CA ASP A 307 16.05 -10.23 -1.98
C ASP A 307 15.40 -8.96 -2.57
N LEU A 308 14.34 -8.43 -1.96
CA LEU A 308 13.60 -7.29 -2.52
C LEU A 308 14.46 -6.04 -2.67
N PRO A 309 15.22 -5.59 -1.67
CA PRO A 309 16.18 -4.49 -1.84
C PRO A 309 17.22 -4.77 -2.94
N GLN A 310 17.72 -6.00 -3.03
CA GLN A 310 18.67 -6.40 -4.08
C GLN A 310 18.08 -6.27 -5.48
N ILE A 311 16.79 -6.61 -5.64
CA ILE A 311 16.09 -6.43 -6.93
C ILE A 311 15.97 -4.94 -7.28
N TYR A 312 15.67 -4.06 -6.32
CA TYR A 312 15.68 -2.61 -6.61
C TYR A 312 17.03 -2.15 -7.13
N HIS A 313 18.13 -2.62 -6.57
CA HIS A 313 19.48 -2.25 -7.01
C HIS A 313 19.82 -2.70 -8.43
N THR A 314 19.10 -3.68 -9.02
CA THR A 314 19.30 -4.07 -10.43
C THR A 314 18.74 -3.07 -11.41
N GLY A 315 17.80 -2.22 -11.00
CA GLY A 315 17.07 -1.30 -11.86
C GLY A 315 17.91 -0.13 -12.38
N SER A 316 17.64 0.29 -13.59
CA SER A 316 18.15 1.56 -14.16
C SER A 316 17.14 2.70 -13.99
N VAL A 317 15.86 2.37 -13.99
CA VAL A 317 14.72 3.27 -13.79
C VAL A 317 13.56 2.48 -13.20
N PHE A 318 12.86 3.06 -12.25
CA PHE A 318 11.60 2.53 -11.74
C PHE A 318 10.43 3.13 -12.50
N ALA A 319 9.47 2.31 -12.93
CA ALA A 319 8.32 2.78 -13.69
C ALA A 319 7.00 2.34 -13.04
N ILE A 320 6.08 3.30 -12.82
CA ILE A 320 4.75 3.04 -12.27
C ILE A 320 3.68 3.79 -13.07
N THR A 321 2.66 3.06 -13.52
CA THR A 321 1.58 3.57 -14.37
C THR A 321 0.23 3.62 -13.68
N SER A 322 0.17 3.32 -12.38
CA SER A 322 -1.01 3.40 -11.53
C SER A 322 -1.59 4.82 -11.47
N LYS A 323 -2.92 4.91 -11.49
CA LYS A 323 -3.66 6.19 -11.43
C LYS A 323 -4.25 6.49 -10.06
N THR A 324 -4.14 5.58 -9.10
CA THR A 324 -4.87 5.63 -7.81
C THR A 324 -3.96 5.38 -6.61
N GLU A 325 -2.78 5.98 -6.60
CA GLU A 325 -1.87 5.88 -5.47
C GLU A 325 -2.22 6.93 -4.40
N THR A 326 -2.55 6.48 -3.20
CA THR A 326 -2.66 7.33 -1.99
C THR A 326 -1.28 7.77 -1.50
N GLN A 327 -0.39 6.81 -1.36
CA GLN A 327 1.05 6.96 -1.25
C GLN A 327 1.67 5.63 -1.67
N SER A 328 2.56 5.69 -2.64
CA SER A 328 3.17 4.48 -3.18
C SER A 328 4.40 4.07 -2.36
N ILE A 329 4.27 3.07 -1.49
CA ILE A 329 5.40 2.54 -0.69
C ILE A 329 6.51 2.05 -1.63
N VAL A 330 6.18 1.28 -2.68
CA VAL A 330 7.16 0.76 -3.63
C VAL A 330 7.90 1.86 -4.41
N LEU A 331 7.27 3.01 -4.59
CA LEU A 331 7.93 4.18 -5.19
C LEU A 331 8.93 4.81 -4.22
N MET A 332 8.60 4.88 -2.92
CA MET A 332 9.53 5.34 -1.90
C MET A 332 10.72 4.37 -1.74
N GLU A 333 10.47 3.05 -1.77
CA GLU A 333 11.51 2.01 -1.76
C GLU A 333 12.46 2.16 -2.97
N ALA A 334 11.91 2.36 -4.17
CA ALA A 334 12.68 2.62 -5.37
C ALA A 334 13.55 3.89 -5.25
N MET A 335 12.97 4.97 -4.72
CA MET A 335 13.69 6.23 -4.48
C MET A 335 14.82 6.06 -3.47
N ALA A 336 14.58 5.37 -2.35
CA ALA A 336 15.59 5.07 -1.34
C ALA A 336 16.74 4.23 -1.91
N SER A 337 16.42 3.27 -2.78
CA SER A 337 17.41 2.46 -3.52
C SER A 337 18.15 3.24 -4.61
N GLY A 338 17.86 4.54 -4.76
CA GLY A 338 18.53 5.42 -5.71
C GLY A 338 18.03 5.31 -7.15
N LEU A 339 16.83 4.81 -7.39
CA LEU A 339 16.26 4.75 -8.74
C LEU A 339 15.61 6.07 -9.15
N PRO A 340 15.93 6.61 -10.33
CA PRO A 340 15.10 7.59 -11.00
C PRO A 340 13.74 7.00 -11.30
N CYS A 341 12.66 7.82 -11.23
CA CYS A 341 11.31 7.33 -11.33
C CYS A 341 10.58 7.89 -12.55
N VAL A 342 9.91 7.02 -13.30
CA VAL A 342 8.90 7.43 -14.29
C VAL A 342 7.53 7.03 -13.76
N ALA A 343 6.68 8.02 -13.52
CA ALA A 343 5.38 7.80 -12.91
C ALA A 343 4.28 8.56 -13.66
N VAL A 344 3.05 8.10 -13.57
CA VAL A 344 1.89 8.78 -14.15
C VAL A 344 1.42 9.89 -13.23
N LYS A 345 1.13 11.07 -13.78
CA LYS A 345 0.62 12.24 -13.02
C LYS A 345 -0.83 11.99 -12.59
N ALA A 346 -1.02 11.17 -11.57
CA ALA A 346 -2.32 10.86 -10.99
C ALA A 346 -2.19 10.55 -9.49
N GLY A 347 -3.27 10.75 -8.73
CA GLY A 347 -3.23 10.59 -7.28
C GLY A 347 -2.12 11.42 -6.63
N ALA A 348 -1.55 10.91 -5.56
CA ALA A 348 -0.49 11.60 -4.80
C ALA A 348 0.93 11.38 -5.33
N VAL A 349 1.11 10.70 -6.46
CA VAL A 349 2.45 10.39 -7.01
C VAL A 349 3.32 11.63 -7.21
N HIS A 350 2.71 12.76 -7.53
CA HIS A 350 3.41 14.03 -7.73
C HIS A 350 4.03 14.61 -6.44
N GLU A 351 3.66 14.12 -5.28
CA GLU A 351 4.33 14.48 -4.02
C GLU A 351 5.70 13.81 -3.92
N LEU A 352 5.84 12.59 -4.38
CA LEU A 352 7.07 11.80 -4.39
C LEU A 352 7.96 12.12 -5.60
N VAL A 353 7.39 12.09 -6.81
CA VAL A 353 8.14 12.35 -8.05
C VAL A 353 8.00 13.81 -8.47
N LYS A 354 9.11 14.52 -8.48
CA LYS A 354 9.18 15.90 -9.00
C LYS A 354 9.81 15.89 -10.38
N ASN A 355 9.03 16.36 -11.35
CA ASN A 355 9.43 16.36 -12.76
C ASN A 355 10.77 17.05 -12.97
N ASN A 356 11.69 16.44 -13.75
CA ASN A 356 13.07 16.90 -13.98
C ASN A 356 13.98 16.92 -12.74
N LYS A 357 13.54 16.44 -11.58
CA LYS A 357 14.37 16.35 -10.35
C LYS A 357 14.81 14.91 -10.11
N ASN A 358 13.94 14.07 -9.55
CA ASN A 358 14.20 12.67 -9.29
C ASN A 358 13.52 11.72 -10.31
N GLY A 359 12.95 12.27 -11.37
CA GLY A 359 12.29 11.50 -12.40
C GLY A 359 11.43 12.34 -13.34
N PHE A 360 10.49 11.68 -14.00
CA PHE A 360 9.56 12.31 -14.93
C PHE A 360 8.11 11.87 -14.65
N LEU A 361 7.19 12.81 -14.81
CA LEU A 361 5.76 12.54 -14.77
C LEU A 361 5.22 12.42 -16.21
N ALA A 362 4.55 11.32 -16.49
CA ALA A 362 3.85 11.05 -17.75
C ALA A 362 2.35 11.37 -17.60
N ASN A 363 1.67 11.60 -18.72
CA ASN A 363 0.22 11.71 -18.72
C ASN A 363 -0.42 10.34 -18.47
N PRO A 364 -1.58 10.28 -17.80
CA PRO A 364 -2.36 9.06 -17.67
C PRO A 364 -2.69 8.44 -19.02
N ASP A 365 -2.63 7.12 -19.10
CA ASP A 365 -2.94 6.33 -20.31
C ASP A 365 -2.11 6.70 -21.56
N ASP A 366 -0.99 7.41 -21.40
CA ASP A 366 -0.09 7.82 -22.50
C ASP A 366 1.23 7.01 -22.49
N ALA A 367 1.19 5.83 -23.11
CA ALA A 367 2.36 4.96 -23.28
C ALA A 367 3.53 5.65 -24.03
N ASN A 368 3.24 6.63 -24.94
CA ASN A 368 4.29 7.38 -25.63
C ASN A 368 5.04 8.30 -24.65
N SER A 369 4.33 8.96 -23.75
CA SER A 369 4.95 9.81 -22.73
C SER A 369 5.80 8.98 -21.75
N VAL A 370 5.29 7.83 -21.31
CA VAL A 370 6.04 6.90 -20.44
C VAL A 370 7.32 6.44 -21.14
N ALA A 371 7.23 5.96 -22.39
CA ALA A 371 8.37 5.49 -23.17
C ALA A 371 9.43 6.59 -23.38
N ARG A 372 9.02 7.80 -23.78
CA ARG A 372 9.95 8.94 -23.95
C ARG A 372 10.70 9.25 -22.65
N ASN A 373 10.01 9.21 -21.51
CA ASN A 373 10.60 9.52 -20.23
C ASN A 373 11.57 8.43 -19.75
N ILE A 374 11.25 7.16 -20.00
CA ILE A 374 12.16 6.03 -19.74
C ILE A 374 13.44 6.20 -20.58
N LEU A 375 13.31 6.39 -21.89
CA LEU A 375 14.45 6.55 -22.81
C LEU A 375 15.36 7.72 -22.40
N LYS A 376 14.81 8.87 -22.02
CA LYS A 376 15.59 10.01 -21.52
C LYS A 376 16.52 9.64 -20.35
N ILE A 377 16.08 8.73 -19.48
CA ILE A 377 16.85 8.32 -18.31
C ILE A 377 17.89 7.27 -18.68
N ILE A 378 17.48 6.22 -19.41
CA ILE A 378 18.39 5.11 -19.72
C ILE A 378 19.50 5.49 -20.72
N ASP A 379 19.22 6.43 -21.65
CA ASP A 379 20.19 6.91 -22.64
C ASP A 379 21.14 8.00 -22.11
N ASN A 380 20.88 8.53 -20.89
CA ASN A 380 21.69 9.59 -20.32
C ASN A 380 22.20 9.22 -18.90
N PRO A 381 23.39 8.59 -18.79
CA PRO A 381 23.95 8.19 -17.51
C PRO A 381 24.16 9.35 -16.53
N LYS A 382 24.55 10.54 -17.02
CA LYS A 382 24.72 11.73 -16.15
C LYS A 382 23.39 12.20 -15.57
N LEU A 383 22.33 12.22 -16.37
CA LEU A 383 20.99 12.56 -15.89
C LEU A 383 20.49 11.51 -14.90
N ARG A 384 20.69 10.23 -15.21
CA ARG A 384 20.33 9.11 -14.33
C ARG A 384 20.99 9.23 -12.98
N GLU A 385 22.30 9.48 -12.91
CA GLU A 385 23.03 9.64 -11.66
C GLU A 385 22.54 10.89 -10.88
N LYS A 386 22.32 12.01 -11.56
CA LYS A 386 21.75 13.21 -10.93
C LYS A 386 20.38 12.92 -10.30
N MET A 387 19.49 12.26 -11.04
CA MET A 387 18.16 11.92 -10.57
C MET A 387 18.20 10.87 -9.45
N SER A 388 19.16 9.95 -9.49
CA SER A 388 19.40 8.97 -8.44
C SER A 388 19.71 9.65 -7.09
N LYS A 389 20.62 10.61 -7.07
CA LYS A 389 20.96 11.38 -5.85
C LYS A 389 19.73 12.12 -5.30
N GLU A 390 18.97 12.75 -6.18
CA GLU A 390 17.75 13.45 -5.79
C GLU A 390 16.66 12.50 -5.29
N SER A 391 16.57 11.27 -5.83
CA SER A 391 15.65 10.24 -5.32
C SER A 391 15.97 9.88 -3.88
N VAL A 392 17.21 9.59 -3.56
CA VAL A 392 17.67 9.29 -2.19
C VAL A 392 17.33 10.43 -1.25
N ALA A 393 17.75 11.67 -1.59
CA ALA A 393 17.52 12.85 -0.75
C ALA A 393 16.01 13.12 -0.49
N ARG A 394 15.14 12.73 -1.43
CA ARG A 394 13.69 12.82 -1.23
C ARG A 394 13.13 11.68 -0.39
N ALA A 395 13.66 10.47 -0.55
CA ALA A 395 13.26 9.33 0.25
C ALA A 395 13.57 9.54 1.75
N GLU A 396 14.64 10.25 2.10
CA GLU A 396 15.00 10.58 3.48
C GLU A 396 13.87 11.26 4.27
N ARG A 397 13.02 12.04 3.59
CA ARG A 397 11.87 12.70 4.21
C ARG A 397 10.77 11.71 4.63
N HIS A 398 10.84 10.50 4.11
CA HIS A 398 9.89 9.42 4.34
C HIS A 398 10.51 8.30 5.19
N ASP A 399 11.54 8.59 5.99
CA ASP A 399 12.04 7.64 6.97
C ASP A 399 10.95 7.28 7.97
N ILE A 400 10.78 5.99 8.21
CA ILE A 400 9.74 5.52 9.14
C ILE A 400 9.96 6.04 10.58
N SER A 401 11.18 6.39 10.94
CA SER A 401 11.47 6.98 12.25
C SER A 401 10.74 8.30 12.47
N HIS A 402 10.60 9.13 11.41
CA HIS A 402 9.84 10.39 11.46
C HIS A 402 8.35 10.11 11.68
N THR A 403 7.81 9.14 10.94
CA THR A 403 6.40 8.71 11.09
C THR A 403 6.13 8.20 12.51
N LEU A 404 7.01 7.36 13.03
CA LEU A 404 6.88 6.82 14.39
C LEU A 404 6.95 7.92 15.45
N THR A 405 7.90 8.85 15.33
CA THR A 405 8.03 9.98 16.27
C THR A 405 6.78 10.83 16.26
N ARG A 406 6.30 11.23 15.07
CA ARG A 406 5.08 12.04 14.97
C ARG A 406 3.85 11.31 15.49
N MET A 407 3.77 10.00 15.26
CA MET A 407 2.65 9.19 15.75
C MET A 407 2.66 9.10 17.29
N GLU A 408 3.82 8.96 17.93
CA GLU A 408 3.94 9.00 19.39
C GLU A 408 3.52 10.37 19.95
N GLU A 409 3.91 11.47 19.30
CA GLU A 409 3.47 12.82 19.66
C GLU A 409 1.95 12.95 19.57
N ILE A 410 1.33 12.47 18.48
CA ILE A 410 -0.14 12.46 18.32
C ILE A 410 -0.80 11.68 19.45
N TYR A 411 -0.28 10.50 19.81
CA TYR A 411 -0.84 9.73 20.92
C TYR A 411 -0.76 10.50 22.23
N GLN A 412 0.36 11.13 22.52
CA GLN A 412 0.55 11.95 23.73
C GLN A 412 -0.36 13.18 23.73
N GLU A 413 -0.52 13.87 22.58
CA GLU A 413 -1.44 15.00 22.44
C GLU A 413 -2.89 14.59 22.73
N VAL A 414 -3.32 13.45 22.20
CA VAL A 414 -4.69 12.92 22.42
C VAL A 414 -4.93 12.56 23.88
N LEU A 415 -3.99 11.88 24.51
CA LEU A 415 -4.08 11.50 25.93
C LEU A 415 -4.10 12.75 26.83
N ALA A 416 -3.19 13.70 26.61
CA ALA A 416 -3.12 14.93 27.42
C ALA A 416 -4.36 15.83 27.25
N ASN A 417 -4.99 15.85 26.09
CA ASN A 417 -6.23 16.61 25.89
C ASN A 417 -7.39 16.02 26.69
N ARG A 418 -7.50 14.71 26.77
CA ARG A 418 -8.51 14.03 27.58
C ARG A 418 -8.34 14.27 29.09
N GLU A 419 -7.10 14.24 29.59
CA GLU A 419 -6.82 14.55 31.00
C GLU A 419 -7.23 15.99 31.39
N ARG A 420 -7.28 16.92 30.43
CA ARG A 420 -7.71 18.30 30.66
C ARG A 420 -9.23 18.49 30.60
N GLU A 421 -9.94 17.55 29.96
CA GLU A 421 -11.42 17.60 29.84
C GLU A 421 -12.13 16.89 31.03
N LEU A 422 -11.39 16.07 31.81
CA LEU A 422 -11.83 15.41 33.05
C LEU A 422 -11.55 16.32 34.24
#